data_ae343ab150d9007ee92ae5f7811bea46
#
_entry.id   ae343ab150d9007ee92ae5f7811bea46
#
_cell.length_a   1.000
_cell.length_b   1.000
_cell.length_c   1.000
_cell.angle_alpha   90.00
_cell.angle_beta   90.00
_cell.angle_gamma   90.00
#
_symmetry.space_group_name_H-M   'P 1'
#
loop_
_entity.id
_entity.type
_entity.pdbx_description
1 polymer ?
#
loop_
_entity_poly.entity_id
_entity_poly.type
_entity_poly.pdbx_seq_one_letter_code
_entity_poly.pdbx_strand_id
1 'polypeptide(L)'
;VFTYLCGRGMTAREGARKTAFLRIGVIGLLAILAFFKYNGAFASDGGWQAVAMPLGISFYSFAAISYLIDAARGDCEVEKNCIDCALFLNFFATVTQGPICRAGALLPQFKKEHRFDAARTVRALRLMALGLFKLVAVSDVLGLLVDEVFPNYRSYGGPMLVLAAVFYTFQLYFNFSGYSEVARAVGLLLGLELPENFKTPFFATNFSGFWSRWHISFSSWLQDYLFMPLAWADVSGLTGGKISRLPAEFCVF
;
A
#
# COMPACT_ATOMS: atom_id res chain seq x y z
N VAL A 1 -10.52 0.80 15.51
CA VAL A 1 -10.85 0.13 16.78
C VAL A 1 -10.36 -1.32 16.78
N PHE A 2 -10.78 -2.17 15.82
CA PHE A 2 -10.40 -3.60 15.78
C PHE A 2 -8.87 -3.83 15.85
N THR A 3 -8.09 -3.16 14.99
CA THR A 3 -6.62 -3.22 14.98
C THR A 3 -6.02 -2.80 16.31
N TYR A 4 -6.53 -1.71 16.91
CA TYR A 4 -6.09 -1.23 18.21
C TYR A 4 -6.32 -2.27 19.31
N LEU A 5 -7.52 -2.87 19.36
CA LEU A 5 -7.85 -3.91 20.36
C LEU A 5 -6.96 -5.16 20.20
N CYS A 6 -6.70 -5.61 18.98
CA CYS A 6 -5.78 -6.71 18.73
C CYS A 6 -4.35 -6.36 19.20
N GLY A 7 -3.86 -5.16 18.87
CA GLY A 7 -2.56 -4.67 19.35
C GLY A 7 -2.47 -4.64 20.86
N ARG A 8 -3.43 -4.03 21.54
CA ARG A 8 -3.49 -4.00 23.02
C ARG A 8 -3.61 -5.39 23.62
N GLY A 9 -4.33 -6.29 22.95
CA GLY A 9 -4.43 -7.69 23.38
C GLY A 9 -3.09 -8.44 23.36
N MET A 10 -2.13 -8.01 22.55
CA MET A 10 -0.77 -8.60 22.49
C MET A 10 0.17 -8.07 23.59
N THR A 11 0.00 -6.84 24.07
CA THR A 11 0.96 -6.12 24.93
C THR A 11 1.26 -6.82 26.26
N ALA A 12 0.26 -7.45 26.87
CA ALA A 12 0.38 -8.08 28.20
C ALA A 12 0.52 -9.61 28.13
N ARG A 13 0.85 -10.15 26.96
CA ARG A 13 0.80 -11.60 26.73
C ARG A 13 2.01 -12.09 25.96
N GLU A 14 2.43 -13.31 26.27
CA GLU A 14 3.53 -14.00 25.61
C GLU A 14 3.06 -15.33 25.01
N GLY A 15 3.88 -15.91 24.13
CA GLY A 15 3.66 -17.24 23.56
C GLY A 15 2.36 -17.37 22.76
N ALA A 16 1.62 -18.45 22.98
CA ALA A 16 0.44 -18.81 22.20
C ALA A 16 -0.68 -17.76 22.18
N ARG A 17 -0.86 -17.04 23.28
CA ARG A 17 -1.90 -15.99 23.37
C ARG A 17 -1.57 -14.76 22.54
N LYS A 18 -0.30 -14.33 22.51
CA LYS A 18 0.17 -13.24 21.62
C LYS A 18 -0.07 -13.59 20.16
N THR A 19 0.32 -14.81 19.78
CA THR A 19 0.12 -15.34 18.43
C THR A 19 -1.36 -15.46 18.05
N ALA A 20 -2.24 -15.82 19.00
CA ALA A 20 -3.69 -15.87 18.75
C ALA A 20 -4.25 -14.48 18.40
N PHE A 21 -3.90 -13.43 19.15
CA PHE A 21 -4.34 -12.07 18.85
C PHE A 21 -3.81 -11.56 17.51
N LEU A 22 -2.57 -11.89 17.16
CA LEU A 22 -2.00 -11.59 15.84
C LEU A 22 -2.81 -12.28 14.73
N ARG A 23 -3.04 -13.57 14.84
CA ARG A 23 -3.81 -14.34 13.84
C ARG A 23 -5.23 -13.81 13.68
N ILE A 24 -5.93 -13.56 14.79
CA ILE A 24 -7.29 -12.97 14.78
C ILE A 24 -7.26 -11.61 14.08
N GLY A 25 -6.27 -10.76 14.38
CA GLY A 25 -6.13 -9.45 13.78
C GLY A 25 -5.90 -9.53 12.27
N VAL A 26 -4.93 -10.32 11.83
CA VAL A 26 -4.59 -10.47 10.41
C VAL A 26 -5.73 -11.13 9.62
N ILE A 27 -6.28 -12.25 10.10
CA ILE A 27 -7.39 -12.95 9.45
C ILE A 27 -8.63 -12.05 9.39
N GLY A 28 -8.95 -11.34 10.47
CA GLY A 28 -10.07 -10.41 10.50
C GLY A 28 -9.93 -9.26 9.51
N LEU A 29 -8.74 -8.66 9.40
CA LEU A 29 -8.46 -7.59 8.42
C LEU A 29 -8.54 -8.11 6.97
N LEU A 30 -8.01 -9.30 6.71
CA LEU A 30 -8.11 -9.94 5.40
C LEU A 30 -9.56 -10.29 5.05
N ALA A 31 -10.34 -10.79 6.02
CA ALA A 31 -11.76 -11.09 5.82
C ALA A 31 -12.57 -9.81 5.51
N ILE A 32 -12.33 -8.72 6.24
CA ILE A 32 -12.95 -7.41 5.97
C ILE A 32 -12.57 -6.93 4.57
N LEU A 33 -11.30 -6.99 4.20
CA LEU A 33 -10.83 -6.58 2.88
C LEU A 33 -11.48 -7.43 1.78
N ALA A 34 -11.52 -8.75 1.94
CA ALA A 34 -12.14 -9.67 0.99
C ALA A 34 -13.64 -9.42 0.86
N PHE A 35 -14.34 -9.23 1.99
CA PHE A 35 -15.76 -8.91 1.98
C PHE A 35 -16.03 -7.66 1.12
N PHE A 36 -15.40 -6.53 1.40
CA PHE A 36 -15.65 -5.31 0.65
C PHE A 36 -15.21 -5.37 -0.82
N LYS A 37 -14.16 -6.12 -1.14
CA LYS A 37 -13.71 -6.27 -2.53
C LYS A 37 -14.62 -7.18 -3.36
N TYR A 38 -15.19 -8.21 -2.76
CA TYR A 38 -15.89 -9.26 -3.51
C TYR A 38 -17.40 -9.30 -3.25
N ASN A 39 -17.95 -8.50 -2.30
CA ASN A 39 -19.38 -8.49 -2.03
C ASN A 39 -20.23 -8.17 -3.28
N GLY A 40 -19.74 -7.32 -4.19
CA GLY A 40 -20.44 -7.02 -5.45
C GLY A 40 -20.57 -8.23 -6.38
N ALA A 41 -19.62 -9.17 -6.36
CA ALA A 41 -19.69 -10.38 -7.17
C ALA A 41 -20.73 -11.39 -6.64
N PHE A 42 -21.10 -11.29 -5.36
CA PHE A 42 -22.14 -12.11 -4.74
C PHE A 42 -23.50 -11.41 -4.67
N ALA A 43 -23.56 -10.15 -5.09
CA ALA A 43 -24.80 -9.35 -5.10
C ALA A 43 -25.65 -9.57 -6.37
N SER A 44 -25.33 -10.56 -7.21
CA SER A 44 -26.13 -10.92 -8.37
C SER A 44 -27.45 -11.58 -7.96
N ASP A 45 -28.54 -11.10 -8.54
CA ASP A 45 -29.86 -11.73 -8.57
C ASP A 45 -30.70 -11.74 -7.29
N GLY A 46 -30.90 -10.55 -6.68
CA GLY A 46 -32.18 -10.31 -5.99
C GLY A 46 -32.20 -10.37 -4.47
N GLY A 47 -31.07 -10.49 -3.76
CA GLY A 47 -31.13 -10.58 -2.30
C GLY A 47 -30.21 -9.64 -1.51
N TRP A 48 -29.07 -9.28 -2.04
CA TRP A 48 -28.07 -8.47 -1.34
C TRP A 48 -27.74 -7.22 -2.15
N GLN A 49 -27.92 -6.04 -1.56
CA GLN A 49 -27.39 -4.80 -2.15
C GLN A 49 -25.87 -4.78 -1.98
N ALA A 50 -25.15 -4.47 -3.06
CA ALA A 50 -23.70 -4.30 -2.99
C ALA A 50 -23.34 -3.19 -1.99
N VAL A 51 -22.60 -3.54 -0.95
CA VAL A 51 -22.13 -2.56 0.03
C VAL A 51 -21.02 -1.73 -0.60
N ALA A 52 -21.14 -0.40 -0.53
CA ALA A 52 -20.13 0.50 -1.06
C ALA A 52 -18.76 0.25 -0.42
N MET A 53 -17.73 0.14 -1.25
CA MET A 53 -16.36 -0.08 -0.77
C MET A 53 -15.85 1.17 -0.07
N PRO A 54 -15.41 1.08 1.20
CA PRO A 54 -14.83 2.21 1.90
C PRO A 54 -13.57 2.74 1.19
N LEU A 55 -13.45 4.06 1.14
CA LEU A 55 -12.30 4.72 0.54
C LEU A 55 -11.00 4.27 1.23
N GLY A 56 -10.02 3.86 0.45
CA GLY A 56 -8.70 3.48 0.96
C GLY A 56 -8.62 2.15 1.71
N ILE A 57 -9.66 1.29 1.65
CA ILE A 57 -9.71 0.03 2.41
C ILE A 57 -8.46 -0.83 2.24
N SER A 58 -7.89 -0.90 1.05
CA SER A 58 -6.66 -1.65 0.80
C SER A 58 -5.47 -1.05 1.54
N PHE A 59 -5.30 0.27 1.45
CA PHE A 59 -4.15 0.97 2.04
C PHE A 59 -4.14 0.88 3.56
N TYR A 60 -5.26 1.20 4.23
CA TYR A 60 -5.30 1.10 5.69
C TYR A 60 -5.30 -0.35 6.17
N SER A 61 -5.78 -1.32 5.38
CA SER A 61 -5.67 -2.73 5.73
C SER A 61 -4.22 -3.20 5.70
N PHE A 62 -3.45 -2.85 4.66
CA PHE A 62 -2.02 -3.16 4.60
C PHE A 62 -1.23 -2.47 5.73
N ALA A 63 -1.52 -1.19 6.01
CA ALA A 63 -0.92 -0.49 7.14
C ALA A 63 -1.25 -1.15 8.49
N ALA A 64 -2.51 -1.59 8.69
CA ALA A 64 -2.96 -2.27 9.90
C ALA A 64 -2.32 -3.65 10.08
N ILE A 65 -2.21 -4.43 8.99
CA ILE A 65 -1.58 -5.75 9.02
C ILE A 65 -0.09 -5.61 9.36
N SER A 66 0.64 -4.70 8.69
CA SER A 66 2.05 -4.47 9.01
C SER A 66 2.24 -4.03 10.45
N TYR A 67 1.41 -3.10 10.95
CA TYR A 67 1.46 -2.67 12.34
C TYR A 67 1.32 -3.84 13.34
N LEU A 68 0.34 -4.75 13.13
CA LEU A 68 0.15 -5.90 14.02
C LEU A 68 1.33 -6.87 13.96
N ILE A 69 1.89 -7.10 12.78
CA ILE A 69 3.04 -7.99 12.61
C ILE A 69 4.29 -7.37 13.23
N ASP A 70 4.58 -6.09 12.98
CA ASP A 70 5.73 -5.38 13.55
C ASP A 70 5.65 -5.32 15.08
N ALA A 71 4.46 -5.04 15.63
CA ALA A 71 4.23 -5.06 17.06
C ALA A 71 4.41 -6.47 17.67
N ALA A 72 4.03 -7.52 16.93
CA ALA A 72 4.23 -8.90 17.37
C ALA A 72 5.71 -9.31 17.32
N ARG A 73 6.46 -8.84 16.33
CA ARG A 73 7.91 -9.07 16.20
C ARG A 73 8.73 -8.27 17.22
N GLY A 74 8.19 -7.14 17.70
CA GLY A 74 8.90 -6.18 18.55
C GLY A 74 9.60 -5.06 17.76
N ASP A 75 9.34 -4.97 16.46
CA ASP A 75 9.90 -3.94 15.55
C ASP A 75 9.26 -2.57 15.79
N CYS A 76 8.07 -2.52 16.39
CA CYS A 76 7.45 -1.29 16.87
C CYS A 76 6.70 -1.51 18.19
N GLU A 77 6.58 -0.44 18.98
CA GLU A 77 5.77 -0.47 20.19
C GLU A 77 4.28 -0.47 19.86
N VAL A 78 3.50 -1.20 20.67
CA VAL A 78 2.03 -1.15 20.57
C VAL A 78 1.54 0.21 21.04
N GLU A 79 0.84 0.92 20.17
CA GLU A 79 0.28 2.22 20.48
C GLU A 79 -0.75 2.14 21.62
N LYS A 80 -0.57 2.98 22.63
CA LYS A 80 -1.43 3.03 23.83
C LYS A 80 -2.63 3.94 23.64
N ASN A 81 -2.49 4.94 22.77
CA ASN A 81 -3.55 5.90 22.47
C ASN A 81 -4.34 5.45 21.25
N CYS A 82 -5.65 5.27 21.42
CA CYS A 82 -6.55 4.86 20.34
C CYS A 82 -6.64 5.93 19.24
N ILE A 83 -6.51 7.21 19.59
CA ILE A 83 -6.57 8.33 18.64
C ILE A 83 -5.34 8.32 17.74
N ASP A 84 -4.14 8.13 18.30
CA ASP A 84 -2.89 8.06 17.54
C ASP A 84 -2.88 6.84 16.60
N CYS A 85 -3.38 5.70 17.07
CA CYS A 85 -3.56 4.52 16.22
C CYS A 85 -4.57 4.78 15.08
N ALA A 86 -5.67 5.45 15.37
CA ALA A 86 -6.66 5.82 14.37
C ALA A 86 -6.11 6.84 13.37
N LEU A 87 -5.35 7.83 13.84
CA LEU A 87 -4.66 8.81 13.01
C LEU A 87 -3.69 8.13 12.05
N PHE A 88 -2.87 7.19 12.53
CA PHE A 88 -1.95 6.42 11.70
C PHE A 88 -2.67 5.67 10.57
N LEU A 89 -3.75 4.96 10.89
CA LEU A 89 -4.47 4.13 9.92
C LEU A 89 -5.30 4.95 8.93
N ASN A 90 -5.78 6.14 9.32
CA ASN A 90 -6.65 6.97 8.50
C ASN A 90 -5.98 8.29 8.09
N PHE A 91 -4.65 8.35 8.11
CA PHE A 91 -3.95 9.57 7.73
C PHE A 91 -4.32 9.97 6.30
N PHE A 92 -4.99 11.10 6.16
CA PHE A 92 -5.64 11.50 4.91
C PHE A 92 -4.69 11.59 3.70
N ALA A 93 -3.41 11.94 3.92
CA ALA A 93 -2.43 12.01 2.86
C ALA A 93 -2.05 10.65 2.27
N THR A 94 -2.21 9.54 3.04
CA THR A 94 -1.76 8.21 2.62
C THR A 94 -2.89 7.22 2.41
N VAL A 95 -4.09 7.48 2.95
CA VAL A 95 -5.18 6.51 3.02
C VAL A 95 -5.76 6.12 1.65
N THR A 96 -5.65 6.95 0.63
CA THR A 96 -6.22 6.69 -0.71
C THR A 96 -5.24 6.02 -1.65
N GLN A 97 -4.16 6.73 -2.02
CA GLN A 97 -3.14 6.32 -2.99
C GLN A 97 -1.73 6.72 -2.55
N GLY A 98 -1.57 7.15 -1.30
CA GLY A 98 -0.27 7.51 -0.76
C GLY A 98 0.64 6.30 -0.50
N PRO A 99 1.88 6.54 -0.09
CA PRO A 99 2.78 5.46 0.30
C PRO A 99 2.25 4.68 1.51
N ILE A 100 2.43 3.35 1.52
CA ILE A 100 2.10 2.51 2.68
C ILE A 100 3.17 2.71 3.75
N CYS A 101 2.83 3.51 4.77
CA CYS A 101 3.75 3.85 5.85
C CYS A 101 3.83 2.73 6.90
N ARG A 102 5.02 2.55 7.48
CA ARG A 102 5.23 1.67 8.64
C ARG A 102 4.91 2.43 9.92
N ALA A 103 4.27 1.75 10.88
CA ALA A 103 3.91 2.35 12.16
C ALA A 103 5.13 2.83 12.95
N GLY A 104 6.20 2.03 12.97
CA GLY A 104 7.45 2.40 13.64
C GLY A 104 8.12 3.66 13.08
N ALA A 105 7.86 4.02 11.81
CA ALA A 105 8.39 5.23 11.19
C ALA A 105 7.46 6.44 11.34
N LEU A 106 6.14 6.26 11.25
CA LEU A 106 5.20 7.39 11.17
C LEU A 106 4.64 7.79 12.54
N LEU A 107 4.29 6.84 13.44
CA LEU A 107 3.76 7.14 14.78
C LEU A 107 4.68 8.03 15.62
N PRO A 108 6.00 7.81 15.68
CA PRO A 108 6.89 8.71 16.40
C PRO A 108 6.91 10.14 15.84
N GLN A 109 6.68 10.30 14.53
CA GLN A 109 6.63 11.63 13.91
C GLN A 109 5.39 12.40 14.35
N PHE A 110 4.23 11.76 14.49
CA PHE A 110 3.01 12.42 14.98
C PHE A 110 3.15 12.99 16.40
N LYS A 111 4.03 12.39 17.21
CA LYS A 111 4.27 12.80 18.61
C LYS A 111 5.32 13.90 18.77
N LYS A 112 6.03 14.25 17.70
CA LYS A 112 7.03 15.32 17.72
C LYS A 112 6.37 16.67 17.50
N GLU A 113 6.93 17.71 18.12
CA GLU A 113 6.59 19.08 17.78
C GLU A 113 7.13 19.42 16.39
N HIS A 114 6.26 19.92 15.53
CA HIS A 114 6.63 20.37 14.20
C HIS A 114 6.64 21.89 14.15
N ARG A 115 7.83 22.45 13.90
CA ARG A 115 8.00 23.90 13.69
C ARG A 115 8.02 24.22 12.20
N PHE A 116 7.60 25.43 11.87
CA PHE A 116 7.71 25.92 10.51
C PHE A 116 9.18 25.94 10.05
N ASP A 117 9.41 25.43 8.85
CA ASP A 117 10.72 25.39 8.19
C ASP A 117 10.53 25.83 6.73
N ALA A 118 11.07 26.97 6.38
CA ALA A 118 10.94 27.54 5.04
C ALA A 118 11.59 26.65 3.96
N ALA A 119 12.74 26.05 4.24
CA ALA A 119 13.42 25.18 3.28
C ALA A 119 12.61 23.90 3.01
N ARG A 120 12.04 23.30 4.06
CA ARG A 120 11.13 22.15 3.94
C ARG A 120 9.87 22.52 3.17
N THR A 121 9.29 23.68 3.46
CA THR A 121 8.10 24.19 2.77
C THR A 121 8.36 24.37 1.27
N VAL A 122 9.49 24.98 0.89
CA VAL A 122 9.86 25.14 -0.53
C VAL A 122 10.05 23.78 -1.21
N ARG A 123 10.68 22.81 -0.55
CA ARG A 123 10.79 21.43 -1.08
C ARG A 123 9.41 20.79 -1.28
N ALA A 124 8.52 20.94 -0.31
CA ALA A 124 7.16 20.43 -0.37
C ALA A 124 6.37 21.04 -1.53
N LEU A 125 6.42 22.37 -1.71
CA LEU A 125 5.72 23.06 -2.80
C LEU A 125 6.26 22.65 -4.18
N ARG A 126 7.58 22.48 -4.32
CA ARG A 126 8.18 21.96 -5.57
C ARG A 126 7.70 20.54 -5.89
N LEU A 127 7.68 19.67 -4.87
CA LEU A 127 7.21 18.29 -5.03
C LEU A 127 5.71 18.25 -5.36
N MET A 128 4.91 19.11 -4.72
CA MET A 128 3.49 19.25 -5.00
C MET A 128 3.23 19.71 -6.44
N ALA A 129 3.96 20.73 -6.89
CA ALA A 129 3.85 21.23 -8.27
C ALA A 129 4.22 20.14 -9.29
N LEU A 130 5.29 19.36 -9.03
CA LEU A 130 5.68 18.23 -9.87
C LEU A 130 4.62 17.13 -9.88
N GLY A 131 4.07 16.76 -8.72
CA GLY A 131 3.00 15.78 -8.61
C GLY A 131 1.74 16.21 -9.35
N LEU A 132 1.29 17.45 -9.18
CA LEU A 132 0.14 18.00 -9.89
C LEU A 132 0.40 18.09 -11.40
N PHE A 133 1.59 18.46 -11.83
CA PHE A 133 1.95 18.44 -13.26
C PHE A 133 1.82 17.04 -13.85
N LYS A 134 2.33 16.01 -13.15
CA LYS A 134 2.20 14.61 -13.58
C LYS A 134 0.73 14.18 -13.70
N LEU A 135 -0.11 14.60 -12.75
CA LEU A 135 -1.54 14.26 -12.76
C LEU A 135 -2.25 14.97 -13.90
N VAL A 136 -2.27 16.30 -13.86
CA VAL A 136 -3.15 17.12 -14.71
C VAL A 136 -2.60 17.28 -16.13
N ALA A 137 -1.30 17.56 -16.25
CA ALA A 137 -0.72 17.86 -17.56
C ALA A 137 -0.26 16.61 -18.33
N VAL A 138 0.00 15.50 -17.65
CA VAL A 138 0.48 14.29 -18.32
C VAL A 138 -0.56 13.17 -18.24
N SER A 139 -0.93 12.74 -17.04
CA SER A 139 -1.81 11.58 -16.87
C SER A 139 -3.20 11.81 -17.47
N ASP A 140 -3.84 12.95 -17.15
CA ASP A 140 -5.20 13.24 -17.66
C ASP A 140 -5.20 13.41 -19.18
N VAL A 141 -4.16 14.02 -19.74
CA VAL A 141 -4.04 14.18 -21.20
C VAL A 141 -3.83 12.84 -21.91
N LEU A 142 -2.98 11.96 -21.36
CA LEU A 142 -2.83 10.60 -21.90
C LEU A 142 -4.13 9.80 -21.77
N GLY A 143 -4.88 10.05 -20.72
CA GLY A 143 -6.20 9.45 -20.45
C GLY A 143 -7.20 9.69 -21.56
N LEU A 144 -7.21 10.86 -22.20
CA LEU A 144 -8.16 11.19 -23.28
C LEU A 144 -8.13 10.15 -24.40
N LEU A 145 -6.95 9.69 -24.82
CA LEU A 145 -6.84 8.66 -25.85
C LEU A 145 -7.24 7.28 -25.32
N VAL A 146 -6.84 6.95 -24.11
CA VAL A 146 -7.09 5.65 -23.48
C VAL A 146 -8.59 5.44 -23.26
N ASP A 147 -9.26 6.45 -22.71
CA ASP A 147 -10.70 6.42 -22.40
C ASP A 147 -11.57 6.42 -23.67
N GLU A 148 -11.08 6.92 -24.79
CA GLU A 148 -11.74 6.82 -26.09
C GLU A 148 -11.54 5.44 -26.73
N VAL A 149 -10.30 4.94 -26.76
CA VAL A 149 -9.94 3.75 -27.55
C VAL A 149 -10.35 2.44 -26.85
N PHE A 150 -10.14 2.31 -25.54
CA PHE A 150 -10.37 1.01 -24.87
C PHE A 150 -11.86 0.61 -24.81
N PRO A 151 -12.81 1.48 -24.48
CA PRO A 151 -14.22 1.10 -24.54
C PRO A 151 -14.68 0.73 -25.95
N ASN A 152 -14.09 1.37 -26.96
CA ASN A 152 -14.44 1.24 -28.38
C ASN A 152 -13.44 0.39 -29.16
N TYR A 153 -12.69 -0.51 -28.53
CA TYR A 153 -11.55 -1.22 -29.10
C TYR A 153 -11.84 -1.94 -30.41
N ARG A 154 -13.09 -2.38 -30.65
CA ARG A 154 -13.53 -3.03 -31.90
C ARG A 154 -13.57 -2.09 -33.10
N SER A 155 -13.63 -0.78 -32.86
CA SER A 155 -13.71 0.23 -33.93
C SER A 155 -12.31 0.70 -34.38
N TYR A 156 -11.25 0.28 -33.68
CA TYR A 156 -9.89 0.73 -33.95
C TYR A 156 -9.00 -0.40 -34.47
N GLY A 157 -8.11 -0.06 -35.40
CA GLY A 157 -7.09 -0.99 -35.91
C GLY A 157 -5.98 -1.28 -34.91
N GLY A 158 -5.24 -2.37 -35.14
CA GLY A 158 -4.15 -2.82 -34.26
C GLY A 158 -3.14 -1.75 -33.85
N PRO A 159 -2.62 -0.91 -34.75
CA PRO A 159 -1.66 0.15 -34.41
C PRO A 159 -2.22 1.14 -33.35
N MET A 160 -3.50 1.49 -33.43
CA MET A 160 -4.13 2.39 -32.48
C MET A 160 -4.27 1.73 -31.09
N LEU A 161 -4.60 0.43 -31.05
CA LEU A 161 -4.68 -0.32 -29.79
C LEU A 161 -3.31 -0.44 -29.11
N VAL A 162 -2.24 -0.64 -29.89
CA VAL A 162 -0.85 -0.65 -29.36
C VAL A 162 -0.49 0.73 -28.80
N LEU A 163 -0.81 1.81 -29.53
CA LEU A 163 -0.58 3.18 -29.06
C LEU A 163 -1.32 3.46 -27.75
N ALA A 164 -2.61 3.07 -27.68
CA ALA A 164 -3.42 3.23 -26.48
C ALA A 164 -2.85 2.42 -25.29
N ALA A 165 -2.32 1.21 -25.52
CA ALA A 165 -1.65 0.41 -24.47
C ALA A 165 -0.37 1.08 -23.94
N VAL A 166 0.43 1.68 -24.83
CA VAL A 166 1.61 2.47 -24.43
C VAL A 166 1.19 3.69 -23.62
N PHE A 167 0.18 4.43 -24.07
CA PHE A 167 -0.34 5.60 -23.35
C PHE A 167 -0.90 5.23 -21.98
N TYR A 168 -1.65 4.12 -21.88
CA TYR A 168 -2.14 3.60 -20.61
C TYR A 168 -1.01 3.27 -19.62
N THR A 169 0.07 2.70 -20.12
CA THR A 169 1.25 2.39 -19.27
C THR A 169 1.83 3.67 -18.65
N PHE A 170 2.01 4.72 -19.44
CA PHE A 170 2.50 6.00 -18.95
C PHE A 170 1.45 6.74 -18.11
N GLN A 171 0.18 6.72 -18.52
CA GLN A 171 -0.93 7.28 -17.74
C GLN A 171 -0.96 6.70 -16.32
N LEU A 172 -0.93 5.38 -16.20
CA LEU A 172 -0.91 4.69 -14.90
C LEU A 172 0.30 5.11 -14.04
N TYR A 173 1.47 5.20 -14.64
CA TYR A 173 2.67 5.64 -13.95
C TYR A 173 2.57 7.09 -13.47
N PHE A 174 2.23 8.02 -14.36
CA PHE A 174 2.16 9.44 -14.01
C PHE A 174 1.03 9.73 -13.03
N ASN A 175 -0.11 9.05 -13.15
CA ASN A 175 -1.20 9.13 -12.20
C ASN A 175 -0.75 8.70 -10.79
N PHE A 176 -0.24 7.49 -10.66
CA PHE A 176 0.10 6.97 -9.35
C PHE A 176 1.35 7.65 -8.74
N SER A 177 2.37 7.93 -9.53
CA SER A 177 3.54 8.67 -9.04
C SER A 177 3.18 10.11 -8.65
N GLY A 178 2.31 10.77 -9.42
CA GLY A 178 1.82 12.11 -9.12
C GLY A 178 1.07 12.17 -7.79
N TYR A 179 0.11 11.26 -7.56
CA TYR A 179 -0.58 11.16 -6.27
C TYR A 179 0.38 10.89 -5.11
N SER A 180 1.34 9.98 -5.29
CA SER A 180 2.35 9.70 -4.26
C SER A 180 3.20 10.92 -3.93
N GLU A 181 3.56 11.73 -4.92
CA GLU A 181 4.33 12.96 -4.71
C GLU A 181 3.51 14.05 -4.02
N VAL A 182 2.24 14.23 -4.39
CA VAL A 182 1.32 15.13 -3.70
C VAL A 182 1.13 14.70 -2.25
N ALA A 183 0.93 13.41 -1.98
CA ALA A 183 0.83 12.88 -0.62
C ALA A 183 2.09 13.17 0.21
N ARG A 184 3.29 12.95 -0.38
CA ARG A 184 4.58 13.27 0.27
C ARG A 184 4.74 14.77 0.50
N ALA A 185 4.33 15.59 -0.45
CA ALA A 185 4.38 17.04 -0.32
C ALA A 185 3.50 17.53 0.83
N VAL A 186 2.28 17.00 0.95
CA VAL A 186 1.39 17.29 2.09
C VAL A 186 2.03 16.84 3.41
N GLY A 187 2.61 15.65 3.45
CA GLY A 187 3.38 15.19 4.63
C GLY A 187 4.48 16.18 5.01
N LEU A 188 5.31 16.61 4.06
CA LEU A 188 6.38 17.57 4.29
C LEU A 188 5.88 18.94 4.79
N LEU A 189 4.73 19.43 4.30
CA LEU A 189 4.11 20.66 4.80
C LEU A 189 3.72 20.53 6.27
N LEU A 190 3.27 19.36 6.69
CA LEU A 190 2.92 19.05 8.08
C LEU A 190 4.16 18.70 8.94
N GLY A 191 5.35 18.63 8.34
CA GLY A 191 6.57 18.23 9.04
C GLY A 191 6.83 16.74 9.08
N LEU A 192 6.06 15.95 8.32
CA LEU A 192 6.14 14.50 8.28
C LEU A 192 6.91 14.04 7.04
N GLU A 193 7.81 13.09 7.21
CA GLU A 193 8.53 12.46 6.10
C GLU A 193 7.86 11.14 5.72
N LEU A 194 7.28 11.10 4.51
CA LEU A 194 6.66 9.91 3.95
C LEU A 194 7.62 9.22 2.96
N PRO A 195 7.57 7.88 2.86
CA PRO A 195 8.46 7.13 1.97
C PRO A 195 8.19 7.44 0.49
N GLU A 196 9.21 7.25 -0.32
CA GLU A 196 9.12 7.40 -1.76
C GLU A 196 8.55 6.12 -2.39
N ASN A 197 7.64 6.29 -3.38
CA ASN A 197 7.00 5.17 -4.07
C ASN A 197 7.59 4.87 -5.45
N PHE A 198 8.19 5.85 -6.10
CA PHE A 198 8.68 5.71 -7.47
C PHE A 198 10.05 6.33 -7.67
N LYS A 199 10.98 5.57 -8.28
CA LYS A 199 12.33 6.00 -8.65
C LYS A 199 12.64 5.65 -10.11
N THR A 200 12.04 6.37 -11.06
CA THR A 200 12.27 6.17 -12.51
C THR A 200 12.22 4.69 -12.92
N PRO A 201 11.09 3.97 -12.74
CA PRO A 201 11.03 2.51 -12.89
C PRO A 201 11.33 2.01 -14.30
N PHE A 202 10.97 2.78 -15.35
CA PHE A 202 11.17 2.39 -16.73
C PHE A 202 12.64 2.42 -17.21
N PHE A 203 13.56 2.96 -16.38
CA PHE A 203 15.00 2.87 -16.62
C PHE A 203 15.66 1.64 -15.95
N ALA A 204 14.85 0.72 -15.43
CA ALA A 204 15.36 -0.54 -14.90
C ALA A 204 15.80 -1.48 -16.06
N THR A 205 16.89 -2.20 -15.84
CA THR A 205 17.44 -3.14 -16.82
C THR A 205 16.99 -4.58 -16.60
N ASN A 206 16.31 -4.85 -15.49
CA ASN A 206 15.78 -6.16 -15.14
C ASN A 206 14.53 -6.04 -14.24
N PHE A 207 13.80 -7.15 -14.06
CA PHE A 207 12.56 -7.16 -13.26
C PHE A 207 12.78 -6.80 -11.78
N SER A 208 13.84 -7.28 -11.16
CA SER A 208 14.17 -6.93 -9.77
C SER A 208 14.43 -5.43 -9.62
N GLY A 209 15.21 -4.84 -10.56
CA GLY A 209 15.44 -3.41 -10.63
C GLY A 209 14.17 -2.59 -10.91
N PHE A 210 13.20 -3.15 -11.65
CA PHE A 210 11.91 -2.51 -11.87
C PHE A 210 11.11 -2.44 -10.56
N TRP A 211 10.91 -3.56 -9.86
CA TRP A 211 10.14 -3.60 -8.63
C TRP A 211 10.78 -2.84 -7.47
N SER A 212 12.12 -2.71 -7.45
CA SER A 212 12.81 -1.85 -6.48
C SER A 212 12.57 -0.34 -6.71
N ARG A 213 11.94 0.03 -7.82
CA ARG A 213 11.65 1.42 -8.24
C ARG A 213 10.17 1.72 -8.47
N TRP A 214 9.33 0.67 -8.57
CA TRP A 214 7.89 0.76 -8.77
C TRP A 214 7.15 0.44 -7.49
N HIS A 215 6.28 1.35 -7.04
CA HIS A 215 5.44 1.20 -5.84
C HIS A 215 6.23 0.64 -4.66
N ILE A 216 7.35 1.28 -4.34
CA ILE A 216 8.38 0.80 -3.42
C ILE A 216 7.80 0.41 -2.06
N SER A 217 6.87 1.22 -1.52
CA SER A 217 6.26 0.93 -0.22
C SER A 217 5.43 -0.36 -0.21
N PHE A 218 4.79 -0.70 -1.34
CA PHE A 218 4.04 -1.95 -1.49
C PHE A 218 4.96 -3.13 -1.81
N SER A 219 5.93 -2.94 -2.71
CA SER A 219 6.91 -3.99 -3.04
C SER A 219 7.69 -4.43 -1.82
N SER A 220 8.16 -3.48 -0.99
CA SER A 220 8.79 -3.79 0.29
C SER A 220 7.81 -4.41 1.29
N TRP A 221 6.54 -4.01 1.27
CA TRP A 221 5.51 -4.62 2.10
C TRP A 221 5.33 -6.11 1.76
N LEU A 222 5.22 -6.44 0.49
CA LEU A 222 5.14 -7.83 0.03
C LEU A 222 6.38 -8.62 0.45
N GLN A 223 7.55 -8.04 0.29
CA GLN A 223 8.81 -8.68 0.68
C GLN A 223 8.82 -9.00 2.19
N ASP A 224 8.54 -8.00 3.05
CA ASP A 224 8.70 -8.12 4.51
C ASP A 224 7.62 -8.99 5.18
N TYR A 225 6.39 -8.96 4.67
CA TYR A 225 5.23 -9.57 5.34
C TYR A 225 4.67 -10.80 4.63
N LEU A 226 5.00 -11.00 3.36
CA LEU A 226 4.55 -12.17 2.60
C LEU A 226 5.72 -13.06 2.18
N PHE A 227 6.68 -12.55 1.41
CA PHE A 227 7.74 -13.38 0.84
C PHE A 227 8.71 -13.91 1.88
N MET A 228 9.29 -13.02 2.70
CA MET A 228 10.26 -13.46 3.70
C MET A 228 9.69 -14.46 4.71
N PRO A 229 8.48 -14.25 5.29
CA PRO A 229 7.87 -15.26 6.14
C PRO A 229 7.63 -16.60 5.44
N LEU A 230 7.22 -16.59 4.18
CA LEU A 230 6.99 -17.82 3.41
C LEU A 230 8.30 -18.53 3.05
N ALA A 231 9.33 -17.76 2.64
CA ALA A 231 10.64 -18.32 2.28
C ALA A 231 11.34 -19.00 3.47
N TRP A 232 11.11 -18.48 4.68
CA TRP A 232 11.68 -19.05 5.90
C TRP A 232 10.74 -20.02 6.62
N ALA A 233 9.50 -20.19 6.13
CA ALA A 233 8.58 -21.16 6.71
C ALA A 233 9.07 -22.60 6.49
N ASP A 234 9.05 -23.40 7.56
CA ASP A 234 9.24 -24.83 7.43
C ASP A 234 7.97 -25.47 6.88
N VAL A 235 8.03 -25.90 5.63
CA VAL A 235 6.92 -26.55 4.92
C VAL A 235 7.02 -28.07 4.93
N SER A 236 7.97 -28.65 5.68
CA SER A 236 8.19 -30.11 5.75
C SER A 236 6.93 -30.88 6.16
N GLY A 237 6.15 -30.31 7.09
CA GLY A 237 4.88 -30.90 7.51
C GLY A 237 3.80 -30.92 6.43
N LEU A 238 3.80 -29.95 5.50
CA LEU A 238 2.83 -29.87 4.39
C LEU A 238 3.24 -30.75 3.19
N THR A 239 4.53 -30.98 3.02
CA THR A 239 5.10 -31.71 1.87
C THR A 239 5.47 -33.13 2.19
N GLY A 240 5.13 -33.64 3.39
CA GLY A 240 5.52 -34.99 3.84
C GLY A 240 7.04 -35.16 3.93
N GLY A 241 7.77 -34.12 4.32
CA GLY A 241 9.22 -34.10 4.47
C GLY A 241 10.02 -33.96 3.18
N LYS A 242 9.35 -33.82 2.02
CA LYS A 242 10.02 -33.73 0.72
C LYS A 242 10.70 -32.35 0.47
N ILE A 243 10.15 -31.28 1.04
CA ILE A 243 10.67 -29.93 0.92
C ILE A 243 10.70 -29.32 2.33
N SER A 244 11.87 -28.94 2.83
CA SER A 244 12.01 -28.32 4.15
C SER A 244 11.77 -26.80 4.12
N ARG A 245 12.02 -26.15 2.98
CA ARG A 245 11.79 -24.70 2.74
C ARG A 245 11.35 -24.48 1.32
N LEU A 246 10.61 -23.39 1.08
CA LEU A 246 10.32 -22.98 -0.29
C LEU A 246 11.64 -22.58 -1.00
N PRO A 247 11.83 -22.97 -2.27
CA PRO A 247 13.03 -22.58 -3.03
C PRO A 247 13.20 -21.07 -3.03
N ALA A 248 14.40 -20.58 -2.75
CA ALA A 248 14.71 -19.15 -2.75
C ALA A 248 14.43 -18.47 -4.10
N GLU A 249 14.38 -19.25 -5.17
CA GLU A 249 14.05 -18.81 -6.55
C GLU A 249 12.63 -18.22 -6.65
N PHE A 250 11.69 -18.63 -5.78
CA PHE A 250 10.36 -18.02 -5.67
C PHE A 250 10.37 -16.68 -4.93
N CYS A 251 11.48 -16.30 -4.33
CA CYS A 251 11.61 -15.08 -3.52
C CYS A 251 12.36 -13.95 -4.25
N VAL A 252 12.76 -14.18 -5.50
CA VAL A 252 13.47 -13.20 -6.34
C VAL A 252 12.46 -12.48 -7.21
N PHE A 253 11.94 -11.36 -6.70
CA PHE A 253 11.36 -10.30 -7.48
C PHE A 253 12.20 -9.05 -7.35
#